data_d06e4c88949d2bbf1786c87f4b8ee460
#
_entry.id   d06e4c88949d2bbf1786c87f4b8ee460
#
_cell.length_a   1.000
_cell.length_b   1.000
_cell.length_c   1.000
_cell.angle_alpha   90.00
_cell.angle_beta   90.00
_cell.angle_gamma   90.00
#
_symmetry.space_group_name_H-M   'P 1'
#
loop_
_entity.id
_entity.type
_entity.pdbx_description
1 polymer ?
#
loop_
_entity_poly.entity_id
_entity_poly.type
_entity_poly.pdbx_seq_one_letter_code
_entity_poly.pdbx_strand_id
1 'polypeptide(L)'
;GTRPRHSDHLSDQALAKELLDHPKEQAEHIMLIDLERNDLGRVCKPGSIEVDELMTLESWEHVHHIVSNVRGELRHDKSPIDVLRAVFPGGTITGCPKVRCIEILAEMEQEARGAYTGSLGYINLDGSMDFNILIRTMVRQGREITFRAGGGIVSDSIAEQELEETRAKAKGLLKMFSFDEASQEADKDPSKQSTKHEAVGQNEIQ
;
A
#
# COMPACT_ATOMS: atom_id res chain seq x y z
N GLY A 1 8.84 4.38 -6.79
CA GLY A 1 8.62 5.63 -7.53
C GLY A 1 7.18 5.84 -7.95
N THR A 2 6.70 7.07 -7.82
CA THR A 2 5.32 7.46 -8.16
C THR A 2 5.26 8.86 -8.71
N ARG A 3 4.43 9.09 -9.73
CA ARG A 3 4.05 10.43 -10.23
C ARG A 3 2.54 10.51 -10.42
N PRO A 4 1.92 11.69 -10.20
CA PRO A 4 0.51 11.87 -10.47
C PRO A 4 0.22 11.80 -11.97
N ARG A 5 -1.01 11.39 -12.31
CA ARG A 5 -1.52 11.48 -13.67
C ARG A 5 -1.86 12.93 -14.01
N HIS A 6 -1.78 13.27 -15.28
CA HIS A 6 -2.17 14.58 -15.78
C HIS A 6 -3.25 14.46 -16.86
N SER A 7 -4.19 15.41 -16.90
CA SER A 7 -5.29 15.40 -17.88
C SER A 7 -4.83 15.68 -19.31
N ASP A 8 -3.74 16.44 -19.47
CA ASP A 8 -3.10 16.65 -20.77
C ASP A 8 -2.14 15.50 -21.07
N HIS A 9 -2.32 14.87 -22.22
CA HIS A 9 -1.58 13.67 -22.63
C HIS A 9 -0.06 13.88 -22.75
N LEU A 10 0.39 15.04 -23.24
CA LEU A 10 1.82 15.32 -23.38
C LEU A 10 2.48 15.52 -22.02
N SER A 11 1.80 16.21 -21.11
CA SER A 11 2.25 16.40 -19.72
C SER A 11 2.26 15.08 -18.95
N ASP A 12 1.27 14.22 -19.17
CA ASP A 12 1.19 12.88 -18.57
C ASP A 12 2.35 11.98 -19.01
N GLN A 13 2.66 11.98 -20.32
CA GLN A 13 3.82 11.25 -20.85
C GLN A 13 5.15 11.82 -20.32
N ALA A 14 5.27 13.12 -20.15
CA ALA A 14 6.48 13.74 -19.61
C ALA A 14 6.72 13.32 -18.16
N LEU A 15 5.66 13.26 -17.33
CA LEU A 15 5.72 12.79 -15.94
C LEU A 15 6.10 11.29 -15.86
N ALA A 16 5.54 10.47 -16.74
CA ALA A 16 5.87 9.06 -16.83
C ALA A 16 7.35 8.84 -17.20
N LYS A 17 7.85 9.60 -18.17
CA LYS A 17 9.24 9.54 -18.58
C LYS A 17 10.19 10.06 -17.50
N GLU A 18 9.86 11.20 -16.89
CA GLU A 18 10.63 11.75 -15.76
C GLU A 18 10.77 10.74 -14.63
N LEU A 19 9.69 10.02 -14.29
CA LEU A 19 9.71 8.98 -13.28
C LEU A 19 10.71 7.86 -13.62
N LEU A 20 10.68 7.37 -14.87
CA LEU A 20 11.60 6.31 -15.33
C LEU A 20 13.05 6.77 -15.38
N ASP A 21 13.29 8.02 -15.78
CA ASP A 21 14.65 8.55 -15.97
C ASP A 21 15.28 9.12 -14.68
N HIS A 22 14.51 9.17 -13.57
CA HIS A 22 14.96 9.80 -12.33
C HIS A 22 16.01 8.95 -11.59
N PRO A 23 17.29 9.39 -11.47
CA PRO A 23 18.37 8.55 -10.98
C PRO A 23 18.18 8.06 -9.52
N LYS A 24 17.63 8.92 -8.64
CA LYS A 24 17.34 8.56 -7.25
C LYS A 24 16.28 7.47 -7.17
N GLU A 25 15.17 7.62 -7.92
CA GLU A 25 14.09 6.61 -7.96
C GLU A 25 14.62 5.26 -8.47
N GLN A 26 15.46 5.28 -9.50
CA GLN A 26 16.08 4.06 -10.02
C GLN A 26 16.99 3.39 -8.99
N ALA A 27 17.85 4.15 -8.33
CA ALA A 27 18.79 3.62 -7.33
C ALA A 27 18.04 3.01 -6.13
N GLU A 28 17.02 3.71 -5.62
CA GLU A 28 16.15 3.20 -4.55
C GLU A 28 15.44 1.92 -4.98
N HIS A 29 14.88 1.91 -6.19
CA HIS A 29 14.17 0.75 -6.73
C HIS A 29 15.06 -0.49 -6.85
N ILE A 30 16.30 -0.34 -7.35
CA ILE A 30 17.27 -1.44 -7.42
C ILE A 30 17.63 -1.95 -6.01
N MET A 31 17.82 -1.06 -5.06
CA MET A 31 18.06 -1.45 -3.66
C MET A 31 16.90 -2.29 -3.10
N LEU A 32 15.66 -1.91 -3.38
CA LEU A 32 14.48 -2.65 -2.94
C LEU A 32 14.38 -4.03 -3.62
N ILE A 33 14.69 -4.13 -4.90
CA ILE A 33 14.76 -5.42 -5.62
C ILE A 33 15.79 -6.34 -4.97
N ASP A 34 16.96 -5.86 -4.62
CA ASP A 34 17.99 -6.66 -3.96
C ASP A 34 17.54 -7.16 -2.57
N LEU A 35 16.75 -6.38 -1.84
CA LEU A 35 16.14 -6.83 -0.59
C LEU A 35 15.17 -8.00 -0.82
N GLU A 36 14.27 -7.89 -1.80
CA GLU A 36 13.32 -8.96 -2.14
C GLU A 36 14.05 -10.23 -2.62
N ARG A 37 15.09 -10.07 -3.44
CA ARG A 37 15.94 -11.20 -3.88
C ARG A 37 16.62 -11.89 -2.70
N ASN A 38 17.10 -11.13 -1.72
CA ASN A 38 17.73 -11.68 -0.51
C ASN A 38 16.71 -12.46 0.34
N ASP A 39 15.52 -11.91 0.54
CA ASP A 39 14.47 -12.57 1.31
C ASP A 39 14.03 -13.89 0.66
N LEU A 40 13.79 -13.89 -0.65
CA LEU A 40 13.46 -15.09 -1.42
C LEU A 40 14.64 -16.11 -1.43
N GLY A 41 15.89 -15.63 -1.39
CA GLY A 41 17.08 -16.47 -1.34
C GLY A 41 17.14 -17.43 -0.16
N ARG A 42 16.42 -17.14 0.91
CA ARG A 42 16.33 -18.00 2.10
C ARG A 42 15.51 -19.26 1.89
N VAL A 43 14.57 -19.23 0.94
CA VAL A 43 13.58 -20.30 0.73
C VAL A 43 13.58 -20.87 -0.68
N CYS A 44 14.10 -20.15 -1.65
CA CYS A 44 14.16 -20.59 -3.05
C CYS A 44 15.38 -21.46 -3.34
N LYS A 45 15.31 -22.22 -4.42
CA LYS A 45 16.43 -22.99 -4.96
C LYS A 45 17.56 -22.05 -5.39
N PRO A 46 18.83 -22.39 -5.12
CA PRO A 46 19.95 -21.60 -5.60
C PRO A 46 19.91 -21.42 -7.13
N GLY A 47 20.09 -20.17 -7.59
CA GLY A 47 20.09 -19.83 -9.01
C GLY A 47 18.70 -19.73 -9.67
N SER A 48 17.60 -19.93 -8.93
CA SER A 48 16.25 -19.83 -9.48
C SER A 48 15.63 -18.42 -9.34
N ILE A 49 16.28 -17.53 -8.60
CA ILE A 49 15.74 -16.19 -8.39
C ILE A 49 16.06 -15.32 -9.59
N GLU A 50 15.01 -14.76 -10.17
CA GLU A 50 15.09 -13.87 -11.32
C GLU A 50 14.19 -12.65 -11.13
N VAL A 51 14.55 -11.57 -11.80
CA VAL A 51 13.72 -10.36 -11.96
C VAL A 51 13.17 -10.44 -13.37
N ASP A 52 11.93 -10.88 -13.52
CA ASP A 52 11.31 -11.08 -14.83
C ASP A 52 10.62 -9.82 -15.38
N GLU A 53 10.29 -8.88 -14.50
CA GLU A 53 9.89 -7.53 -14.87
C GLU A 53 10.75 -6.54 -14.09
N LEU A 54 11.43 -5.65 -14.81
CA LEU A 54 12.33 -4.65 -14.22
C LEU A 54 11.88 -3.25 -14.60
N MET A 55 11.54 -2.45 -13.59
CA MET A 55 11.16 -1.04 -13.74
C MET A 55 10.07 -0.79 -14.79
N THR A 56 9.08 -1.67 -14.84
CA THR A 56 7.94 -1.52 -15.75
C THR A 56 7.05 -0.38 -15.24
N LEU A 57 6.63 0.50 -16.14
CA LEU A 57 5.71 1.58 -15.83
C LEU A 57 4.28 1.05 -15.82
N GLU A 58 3.63 1.11 -14.67
CA GLU A 58 2.19 0.88 -14.54
C GLU A 58 1.45 2.21 -14.38
N SER A 59 0.45 2.41 -15.24
CA SER A 59 -0.38 3.62 -15.23
C SER A 59 -1.78 3.29 -14.74
N TRP A 60 -2.12 3.81 -13.57
CA TRP A 60 -3.44 3.70 -12.95
C TRP A 60 -4.25 4.97 -13.18
N GLU A 61 -5.48 5.02 -12.70
CA GLU A 61 -6.37 6.18 -12.90
C GLU A 61 -5.76 7.51 -12.42
N HIS A 62 -5.03 7.48 -11.30
CA HIS A 62 -4.54 8.70 -10.64
C HIS A 62 -3.02 8.82 -10.58
N VAL A 63 -2.29 7.75 -10.86
CA VAL A 63 -0.85 7.71 -10.68
C VAL A 63 -0.14 6.83 -11.71
N HIS A 64 1.13 7.14 -11.95
CA HIS A 64 2.11 6.26 -12.56
C HIS A 64 2.98 5.64 -11.47
N HIS A 65 3.25 4.35 -11.54
CA HIS A 65 4.16 3.63 -10.66
C HIS A 65 5.26 2.92 -11.45
N ILE A 66 6.45 2.82 -10.88
CA ILE A 66 7.47 1.88 -11.33
C ILE A 66 7.29 0.59 -10.55
N VAL A 67 7.13 -0.52 -11.25
CA VAL A 67 6.93 -1.86 -10.69
C VAL A 67 8.00 -2.80 -11.19
N SER A 68 8.44 -3.70 -10.34
CA SER A 68 9.29 -4.85 -10.70
C SER A 68 8.76 -6.10 -10.05
N ASN A 69 8.97 -7.23 -10.71
CA ASN A 69 8.60 -8.53 -10.20
C ASN A 69 9.84 -9.39 -9.95
N VAL A 70 9.91 -9.99 -8.76
CA VAL A 70 10.98 -10.92 -8.38
C VAL A 70 10.33 -12.26 -8.07
N ARG A 71 10.79 -13.31 -8.74
CA ARG A 71 10.29 -14.67 -8.54
C ARG A 71 11.41 -15.65 -8.30
N GLY A 72 11.06 -16.82 -7.75
CA GLY A 72 12.00 -17.90 -7.53
C GLY A 72 11.26 -19.22 -7.33
N GLU A 73 11.96 -20.33 -7.57
CA GLU A 73 11.42 -21.66 -7.36
C GLU A 73 11.60 -22.10 -5.91
N LEU A 74 10.49 -22.37 -5.20
CA LEU A 74 10.52 -22.79 -3.81
C LEU A 74 11.25 -24.14 -3.66
N ARG A 75 12.11 -24.27 -2.64
CA ARG A 75 12.73 -25.55 -2.30
C ARG A 75 11.69 -26.55 -1.79
N HIS A 76 11.87 -27.83 -2.10
CA HIS A 76 10.94 -28.90 -1.73
C HIS A 76 10.78 -29.11 -0.21
N ASP A 77 11.80 -28.68 0.57
CA ASP A 77 11.80 -28.75 2.04
C ASP A 77 11.12 -27.56 2.71
N LYS A 78 10.54 -26.63 1.95
CA LYS A 78 9.93 -25.40 2.43
C LYS A 78 8.42 -25.39 2.24
N SER A 79 7.72 -24.92 3.26
CA SER A 79 6.28 -24.74 3.29
C SER A 79 5.90 -23.27 3.02
N PRO A 80 4.62 -22.96 2.75
CA PRO A 80 4.11 -21.59 2.70
C PRO A 80 4.45 -20.77 3.96
N ILE A 81 4.44 -21.39 5.13
CA ILE A 81 4.79 -20.73 6.39
C ILE A 81 6.28 -20.37 6.45
N ASP A 82 7.15 -21.20 5.87
CA ASP A 82 8.58 -20.86 5.77
C ASP A 82 8.82 -19.68 4.85
N VAL A 83 8.04 -19.55 3.77
CA VAL A 83 8.08 -18.37 2.90
C VAL A 83 7.68 -17.12 3.71
N LEU A 84 6.56 -17.15 4.42
CA LEU A 84 6.15 -16.01 5.26
C LEU A 84 7.22 -15.63 6.28
N ARG A 85 7.84 -16.60 6.95
CA ARG A 85 8.94 -16.34 7.91
C ARG A 85 10.18 -15.73 7.26
N ALA A 86 10.43 -16.02 6.00
CA ALA A 86 11.58 -15.51 5.28
C ALA A 86 11.37 -14.07 4.80
N VAL A 87 10.18 -13.77 4.26
CA VAL A 87 9.89 -12.47 3.63
C VAL A 87 9.32 -11.44 4.60
N PHE A 88 8.64 -11.87 5.66
CA PHE A 88 8.00 -10.97 6.62
C PHE A 88 8.93 -10.57 7.78
N PRO A 89 8.90 -9.29 8.21
CA PRO A 89 8.29 -8.16 7.53
C PRO A 89 9.05 -7.82 6.25
N GLY A 90 8.33 -7.24 5.25
CA GLY A 90 8.92 -6.88 3.96
C GLY A 90 10.11 -5.91 4.08
N GLY A 91 11.11 -6.08 3.24
CA GLY A 91 12.30 -5.22 3.23
C GLY A 91 11.97 -3.76 2.94
N THR A 92 10.99 -3.52 2.06
CA THR A 92 10.53 -2.19 1.64
C THR A 92 9.95 -1.34 2.78
N ILE A 93 9.50 -1.98 3.87
CA ILE A 93 8.88 -1.32 5.03
C ILE A 93 9.73 -1.36 6.29
N THR A 94 10.89 -1.99 6.23
CA THR A 94 11.86 -2.09 7.33
C THR A 94 13.20 -1.47 6.99
N GLY A 95 13.78 -1.84 5.87
CA GLY A 95 15.10 -1.39 5.43
C GLY A 95 16.15 -2.51 5.43
N CYS A 96 17.39 -2.14 5.08
CA CYS A 96 18.53 -3.04 4.97
C CYS A 96 19.73 -2.52 5.78
N PRO A 97 20.40 -3.39 6.58
CA PRO A 97 20.11 -4.80 6.90
C PRO A 97 18.84 -4.92 7.77
N LYS A 98 17.94 -5.84 7.40
CA LYS A 98 16.59 -5.95 7.98
C LYS A 98 16.56 -5.96 9.51
N VAL A 99 17.35 -6.83 10.15
CA VAL A 99 17.36 -6.96 11.62
C VAL A 99 17.78 -5.64 12.27
N ARG A 100 18.85 -5.02 11.78
CA ARG A 100 19.33 -3.75 12.33
C ARG A 100 18.34 -2.61 12.15
N CYS A 101 17.70 -2.54 11.00
CA CYS A 101 16.64 -1.55 10.75
C CYS A 101 15.44 -1.74 11.70
N ILE A 102 15.02 -2.99 11.95
CA ILE A 102 13.95 -3.27 12.92
C ILE A 102 14.31 -2.82 14.33
N GLU A 103 15.56 -3.03 14.76
CA GLU A 103 16.05 -2.54 16.07
C GLU A 103 15.97 -1.01 16.15
N ILE A 104 16.47 -0.31 15.13
CA ILE A 104 16.42 1.16 15.06
C ILE A 104 14.98 1.66 15.07
N LEU A 105 14.09 1.04 14.28
CA LEU A 105 12.68 1.41 14.25
C LEU A 105 12.02 1.24 15.62
N ALA A 106 12.33 0.15 16.33
CA ALA A 106 11.79 -0.08 17.67
C ALA A 106 12.28 0.98 18.69
N GLU A 107 13.52 1.44 18.57
CA GLU A 107 14.07 2.51 19.39
C GLU A 107 13.41 3.88 19.10
N MET A 108 13.16 4.16 17.81
CA MET A 108 12.72 5.49 17.36
C MET A 108 11.21 5.68 17.42
N GLU A 109 10.43 4.69 17.03
CA GLU A 109 8.98 4.81 16.95
C GLU A 109 8.31 4.76 18.33
N GLN A 110 8.91 4.08 19.31
CA GLN A 110 8.45 3.95 20.72
C GLN A 110 7.01 3.42 20.87
N GLU A 111 6.32 3.16 19.78
CA GLU A 111 4.95 2.65 19.72
C GLU A 111 4.84 1.48 18.75
N ALA A 112 3.99 0.51 19.07
CA ALA A 112 3.71 -0.60 18.17
C ALA A 112 2.98 -0.12 16.92
N ARG A 113 3.39 -0.64 15.75
CA ARG A 113 2.77 -0.32 14.45
C ARG A 113 1.35 -0.87 14.31
N GLY A 114 0.99 -1.88 15.12
CA GLY A 114 -0.30 -2.56 14.99
C GLY A 114 -0.42 -3.26 13.63
N ALA A 115 -1.51 -3.02 12.91
CA ALA A 115 -1.70 -3.56 11.56
C ALA A 115 -0.85 -2.88 10.49
N TYR A 116 -0.41 -1.64 10.74
CA TYR A 116 0.40 -0.89 9.79
C TYR A 116 1.71 -1.61 9.45
N THR A 117 2.00 -1.76 8.16
CA THR A 117 3.14 -2.55 7.63
C THR A 117 3.10 -4.04 7.96
N GLY A 118 2.00 -4.51 8.51
CA GLY A 118 1.69 -5.92 8.61
C GLY A 118 1.29 -6.52 7.26
N SER A 119 0.70 -7.68 7.29
CA SER A 119 0.25 -8.39 6.10
C SER A 119 -1.09 -9.06 6.34
N LEU A 120 -1.93 -9.05 5.33
CA LEU A 120 -3.20 -9.78 5.30
C LEU A 120 -3.25 -10.61 4.03
N GLY A 121 -3.67 -11.85 4.14
CA GLY A 121 -3.76 -12.73 2.99
C GLY A 121 -4.41 -14.06 3.32
N TYR A 122 -4.23 -15.02 2.44
CA TYR A 122 -4.77 -16.37 2.59
C TYR A 122 -3.79 -17.42 2.08
N ILE A 123 -3.95 -18.63 2.59
CA ILE A 123 -3.24 -19.83 2.14
C ILE A 123 -4.31 -20.85 1.76
N ASN A 124 -4.27 -21.34 0.53
CA ASN A 124 -5.17 -22.36 0.01
C ASN A 124 -4.72 -23.76 0.42
N LEU A 125 -5.61 -24.73 0.26
CA LEU A 125 -5.33 -26.14 0.58
C LEU A 125 -4.26 -26.75 -0.32
N ASP A 126 -4.06 -26.24 -1.53
CA ASP A 126 -3.00 -26.64 -2.46
C ASP A 126 -1.63 -26.01 -2.14
N GLY A 127 -1.57 -25.15 -1.11
CA GLY A 127 -0.38 -24.44 -0.69
C GLY A 127 -0.13 -23.12 -1.42
N SER A 128 -0.95 -22.76 -2.40
CA SER A 128 -0.91 -21.43 -2.99
C SER A 128 -1.31 -20.38 -1.96
N MET A 129 -0.73 -19.19 -2.06
CA MET A 129 -1.01 -18.10 -1.10
C MET A 129 -0.90 -16.75 -1.77
N ASP A 130 -1.61 -15.79 -1.19
CA ASP A 130 -1.53 -14.38 -1.58
C ASP A 130 -1.59 -13.51 -0.33
N PHE A 131 -0.64 -12.57 -0.22
CA PHE A 131 -0.49 -11.66 0.92
C PHE A 131 -0.13 -10.27 0.44
N ASN A 132 -0.82 -9.27 0.98
CA ASN A 132 -0.49 -7.87 0.76
C ASN A 132 0.36 -7.28 1.89
N ILE A 133 0.82 -6.05 1.70
CA ILE A 133 1.33 -5.20 2.78
C ILE A 133 0.21 -4.26 3.21
N LEU A 134 -0.04 -4.17 4.52
CA LEU A 134 -1.06 -3.28 5.10
C LEU A 134 -0.53 -1.85 5.20
N ILE A 135 -0.49 -1.18 4.06
CA ILE A 135 -0.31 0.28 3.93
C ILE A 135 -1.59 0.89 3.36
N ARG A 136 -1.78 2.19 3.48
CA ARG A 136 -3.00 2.88 3.03
C ARG A 136 -4.28 2.24 3.60
N THR A 137 -4.17 1.68 4.79
CA THR A 137 -5.20 0.87 5.45
C THR A 137 -5.66 1.55 6.72
N MET A 138 -6.97 1.55 6.94
CA MET A 138 -7.60 1.99 8.18
C MET A 138 -8.09 0.78 8.96
N VAL A 139 -7.93 0.83 10.28
CA VAL A 139 -8.46 -0.18 11.19
C VAL A 139 -9.56 0.45 12.02
N ARG A 140 -10.76 -0.13 11.97
CA ARG A 140 -11.88 0.26 12.83
C ARG A 140 -12.01 -0.73 14.00
N GLN A 141 -11.99 -0.20 15.20
CA GLN A 141 -12.25 -0.95 16.42
C GLN A 141 -13.36 -0.24 17.22
N GLY A 142 -14.56 -0.78 17.16
CA GLY A 142 -15.73 -0.16 17.74
C GLY A 142 -16.05 1.20 17.09
N ARG A 143 -15.85 2.29 17.81
CA ARG A 143 -16.08 3.67 17.33
C ARG A 143 -14.80 4.40 16.93
N GLU A 144 -13.66 3.79 17.15
CA GLU A 144 -12.37 4.36 16.82
C GLU A 144 -11.90 3.87 15.46
N ILE A 145 -11.28 4.77 14.69
CA ILE A 145 -10.60 4.46 13.43
C ILE A 145 -9.17 4.94 13.57
N THR A 146 -8.25 4.02 13.35
CA THR A 146 -6.82 4.30 13.38
C THR A 146 -6.19 4.02 12.03
N PHE A 147 -5.20 4.79 11.65
CA PHE A 147 -4.34 4.55 10.50
C PHE A 147 -2.96 5.15 10.74
N ARG A 148 -1.99 4.66 9.99
CA ARG A 148 -0.63 5.18 10.00
C ARG A 148 -0.16 5.44 8.57
N ALA A 149 0.74 6.41 8.42
CA ALA A 149 1.41 6.71 7.17
C ALA A 149 2.88 6.99 7.46
N GLY A 150 3.74 6.74 6.50
CA GLY A 150 5.16 6.96 6.61
C GLY A 150 5.85 6.82 5.24
N GLY A 151 7.16 7.02 5.21
CA GLY A 151 8.02 6.88 4.05
C GLY A 151 9.31 6.15 4.37
N GLY A 152 10.06 5.78 3.34
CA GLY A 152 11.41 5.27 3.48
C GLY A 152 12.39 6.43 3.69
N ILE A 153 13.28 6.30 4.67
CA ILE A 153 14.33 7.28 4.95
C ILE A 153 15.65 6.73 4.45
N VAL A 154 16.30 7.49 3.61
CA VAL A 154 17.63 7.20 3.05
C VAL A 154 18.62 8.33 3.36
N SER A 155 19.91 8.14 3.06
CA SER A 155 20.95 9.13 3.36
C SER A 155 20.69 10.52 2.77
N ASP A 156 20.02 10.57 1.62
CA ASP A 156 19.72 11.80 0.88
C ASP A 156 18.33 12.37 1.19
N SER A 157 17.61 11.78 2.15
CA SER A 157 16.30 12.26 2.58
C SER A 157 16.40 13.63 3.24
N ILE A 158 15.47 14.52 2.87
CA ILE A 158 15.32 15.85 3.46
C ILE A 158 14.07 15.78 4.35
N ALA A 159 14.23 16.05 5.64
CA ALA A 159 13.20 15.84 6.66
C ALA A 159 11.87 16.52 6.33
N GLU A 160 11.90 17.75 5.84
CA GLU A 160 10.71 18.51 5.46
C GLU A 160 9.95 17.86 4.30
N GLN A 161 10.68 17.36 3.29
CA GLN A 161 10.08 16.69 2.13
C GLN A 161 9.47 15.34 2.52
N GLU A 162 10.15 14.55 3.35
CA GLU A 162 9.64 13.27 3.84
C GLU A 162 8.38 13.46 4.70
N LEU A 163 8.34 14.52 5.50
CA LEU A 163 7.15 14.88 6.27
C LEU A 163 5.97 15.28 5.36
N GLU A 164 6.22 16.07 4.33
CA GLU A 164 5.20 16.45 3.34
C GLU A 164 4.66 15.23 2.58
N GLU A 165 5.55 14.33 2.18
CA GLU A 165 5.16 13.08 1.53
C GLU A 165 4.29 12.21 2.46
N THR A 166 4.68 12.08 3.72
CA THR A 166 3.90 11.35 4.72
C THR A 166 2.51 11.96 4.91
N ARG A 167 2.41 13.29 4.96
CA ARG A 167 1.12 14.01 5.02
C ARG A 167 0.27 13.79 3.76
N ALA A 168 0.89 13.80 2.59
CA ALA A 168 0.20 13.54 1.33
C ALA A 168 -0.37 12.11 1.27
N LYS A 169 0.39 11.12 1.76
CA LYS A 169 -0.07 9.74 1.93
C LYS A 169 -1.26 9.63 2.88
N ALA A 170 -1.24 10.34 4.00
CA ALA A 170 -2.33 10.39 4.97
C ALA A 170 -3.59 11.09 4.42
N LYS A 171 -3.41 12.16 3.63
CA LYS A 171 -4.50 12.95 3.05
C LYS A 171 -5.45 12.09 2.18
N GLY A 172 -4.92 11.10 1.47
CA GLY A 172 -5.73 10.16 0.70
C GLY A 172 -6.72 9.38 1.55
N LEU A 173 -6.30 8.94 2.75
CA LEU A 173 -7.16 8.27 3.71
C LEU A 173 -8.17 9.23 4.35
N LEU A 174 -7.72 10.43 4.69
CA LEU A 174 -8.58 11.44 5.33
C LEU A 174 -9.74 11.92 4.46
N LYS A 175 -9.61 11.84 3.12
CA LYS A 175 -10.71 12.16 2.21
C LYS A 175 -11.98 11.34 2.44
N MET A 176 -11.87 10.16 3.04
CA MET A 176 -13.05 9.35 3.39
C MET A 176 -13.92 10.00 4.46
N PHE A 177 -13.39 10.97 5.22
CA PHE A 177 -14.12 11.68 6.28
C PHE A 177 -14.54 13.09 5.88
N SER A 178 -14.14 13.58 4.70
CA SER A 178 -14.69 14.81 4.13
C SER A 178 -16.08 14.48 3.60
N PHE A 179 -17.09 14.72 4.44
CA PHE A 179 -18.48 14.76 4.01
C PHE A 179 -18.62 15.95 3.06
N ASP A 180 -19.08 15.70 1.84
CA ASP A 180 -19.50 16.76 0.94
C ASP A 180 -20.58 17.56 1.66
N GLU A 181 -20.35 18.85 1.92
CA GLU A 181 -21.37 19.79 2.44
C GLU A 181 -22.62 19.78 1.54
N ALA A 182 -22.48 19.46 0.27
CA ALA A 182 -23.57 19.24 -0.68
C ALA A 182 -24.56 18.14 -0.26
N SER A 183 -24.13 17.15 0.51
CA SER A 183 -25.05 16.09 1.01
C SER A 183 -25.89 16.55 2.19
N GLN A 184 -25.48 17.59 2.91
CA GLN A 184 -26.25 18.15 4.04
C GLN A 184 -27.32 19.15 3.60
N GLU A 185 -27.18 19.77 2.43
CA GLU A 185 -28.23 20.66 1.88
C GLU A 185 -29.38 19.87 1.26
N ALA A 186 -29.13 18.68 0.73
CA ALA A 186 -30.18 17.84 0.17
C ALA A 186 -31.14 17.27 1.22
N ASP A 187 -30.71 17.15 2.48
CA ASP A 187 -31.54 16.65 3.59
C ASP A 187 -32.29 17.78 4.32
N LYS A 188 -32.00 19.03 3.98
CA LYS A 188 -32.67 20.23 4.56
C LYS A 188 -33.79 20.81 3.71
N ASP A 189 -34.12 20.17 2.57
CA ASP A 189 -35.25 20.61 1.75
C ASP A 189 -36.58 20.06 2.34
N PRO A 190 -37.40 20.90 2.98
CA PRO A 190 -38.66 20.48 3.62
C PRO A 190 -39.69 19.96 2.63
N SER A 191 -39.51 20.17 1.33
CA SER A 191 -40.46 19.78 0.29
C SER A 191 -40.48 18.29 -0.01
N LYS A 192 -39.48 17.52 0.48
CA LYS A 192 -39.39 16.06 0.28
C LYS A 192 -39.88 15.21 1.45
N GLN A 193 -40.34 15.81 2.53
CA GLN A 193 -40.88 15.08 3.69
C GLN A 193 -42.38 14.77 3.60
N SER A 194 -43.11 15.25 2.60
CA SER A 194 -44.56 15.09 2.53
C SER A 194 -45.05 13.87 1.73
N THR A 195 -44.21 13.02 1.20
CA THR A 195 -44.63 11.88 0.34
C THR A 195 -44.34 10.49 0.95
N LYS A 196 -44.01 10.38 2.25
CA LYS A 196 -43.80 9.07 2.89
C LYS A 196 -44.85 8.64 3.90
N HIS A 197 -46.03 9.27 3.96
CA HIS A 197 -47.09 8.95 4.93
C HIS A 197 -48.37 8.40 4.34
N GLU A 198 -48.41 7.99 3.06
CA GLU A 198 -49.66 7.39 2.47
C GLU A 198 -49.42 6.04 1.78
N ALA A 199 -48.73 5.12 2.43
CA ALA A 199 -48.69 3.72 1.93
C ALA A 199 -48.49 2.70 3.04
N VAL A 200 -49.24 2.84 4.17
CA VAL A 200 -49.43 1.72 5.12
C VAL A 200 -50.93 1.71 5.50
N GLY A 201 -51.70 0.95 4.77
CA GLY A 201 -53.08 0.71 5.10
C GLY A 201 -53.78 -0.07 3.99
N GLN A 202 -53.93 -1.34 4.20
CA GLN A 202 -54.80 -2.34 3.54
C GLN A 202 -54.01 -3.50 2.92
N ASN A 203 -53.89 -4.54 3.70
CA ASN A 203 -54.28 -5.90 3.33
C ASN A 203 -54.19 -6.81 4.56
N GLU A 204 -55.26 -6.83 5.32
CA GLU A 204 -55.68 -7.99 6.12
C GLU A 204 -56.63 -8.84 5.27
N ILE A 205 -56.56 -10.18 5.47
CA ILE A 205 -57.54 -11.23 5.24
C ILE A 205 -57.60 -11.81 3.80
N GLN A 206 -56.98 -12.93 3.58
CA GLN A 206 -57.54 -14.30 3.51
C GLN A 206 -56.43 -15.34 3.42
#